data_89972e9b5e1425e383e15dde1002b3cf
#
_entry.id   89972e9b5e1425e383e15dde1002b3cf
#
_cell.length_a   1.000
_cell.length_b   1.000
_cell.length_c   1.000
_cell.angle_alpha   90.00
_cell.angle_beta   90.00
_cell.angle_gamma   90.00
#
_symmetry.space_group_name_H-M   'P 1'
#
loop_
_entity.id
_entity.type
_entity.pdbx_description
1 polymer ?
#
loop_
_entity_poly.entity_id
_entity_poly.type
_entity_poly.pdbx_seq_one_letter_code
_entity_poly.pdbx_strand_id
1 'polypeptide(L)'
;IGLNVVHEVVESMHNFDFHNIVAEVLDDVYVHHHDEKLMDIFRFGDPTITTGDLRNYLKTDPTSILIHAPYERVQEIHDHLSSVHAEVIDHRRWGAPWHVIEIVKSGMSKAVGLDRVSKSMGIARENIIAFGDEDNDLEMIDFAGVGVAMGNAIEPLKTIANEITLTNNDDGIAELLIERLKL
;
A
#
# COMPACT_ATOMS: atom_id res chain seq x y z
N ILE A 1 -5.32 -4.86 -10.78
CA ILE A 1 -5.42 -6.33 -10.60
C ILE A 1 -6.60 -6.80 -11.42
N GLY A 2 -6.42 -7.77 -12.35
CA GLY A 2 -7.53 -8.24 -13.17
C GLY A 2 -8.67 -8.88 -12.35
N LEU A 3 -9.94 -8.67 -12.76
CA LEU A 3 -11.10 -9.22 -12.06
C LEU A 3 -11.07 -10.75 -11.91
N ASN A 4 -10.50 -11.47 -12.88
CA ASN A 4 -10.29 -12.92 -12.77
C ASN A 4 -9.40 -13.29 -11.58
N VAL A 5 -8.33 -12.53 -11.35
CA VAL A 5 -7.42 -12.74 -10.20
C VAL A 5 -8.15 -12.43 -8.89
N VAL A 6 -8.98 -11.38 -8.86
CA VAL A 6 -9.83 -11.09 -7.69
C VAL A 6 -10.72 -12.28 -7.34
N HIS A 7 -11.38 -12.85 -8.36
CA HIS A 7 -12.25 -14.01 -8.17
C HIS A 7 -11.47 -15.21 -7.59
N GLU A 8 -10.29 -15.49 -8.14
CA GLU A 8 -9.43 -16.58 -7.67
C GLU A 8 -8.95 -16.35 -6.24
N VAL A 9 -8.56 -15.11 -5.90
CA VAL A 9 -8.17 -14.74 -4.52
C VAL A 9 -9.34 -14.94 -3.57
N VAL A 10 -10.52 -14.39 -3.88
CA VAL A 10 -11.72 -14.55 -3.03
C VAL A 10 -12.10 -16.03 -2.87
N GLU A 11 -12.02 -16.82 -3.93
CA GLU A 11 -12.31 -18.26 -3.88
C GLU A 11 -11.32 -19.01 -3.01
N SER A 12 -10.03 -18.72 -3.15
CA SER A 12 -8.98 -19.38 -2.36
C SER A 12 -9.12 -19.10 -0.87
N MET A 13 -9.64 -17.92 -0.51
CA MET A 13 -9.83 -17.52 0.88
C MET A 13 -10.89 -18.32 1.63
N HIS A 14 -11.80 -19.07 0.93
CA HIS A 14 -12.75 -19.96 1.59
C HIS A 14 -12.09 -21.04 2.45
N ASN A 15 -10.81 -21.34 2.21
CA ASN A 15 -10.06 -22.33 2.97
C ASN A 15 -9.38 -21.75 4.22
N PHE A 16 -9.50 -20.46 4.46
CA PHE A 16 -8.81 -19.76 5.54
C PHE A 16 -9.80 -19.04 6.46
N ASP A 17 -9.39 -18.88 7.70
CA ASP A 17 -10.05 -17.96 8.62
C ASP A 17 -9.55 -16.55 8.36
N PHE A 18 -10.42 -15.67 7.90
CA PHE A 18 -10.13 -14.26 7.64
C PHE A 18 -11.29 -13.38 8.12
N HIS A 19 -11.00 -12.13 8.43
CA HIS A 19 -12.02 -11.18 8.87
C HIS A 19 -12.73 -10.52 7.70
N ASN A 20 -11.99 -10.01 6.73
CA ASN A 20 -12.57 -9.36 5.56
C ASN A 20 -11.62 -9.28 4.37
N ILE A 21 -12.19 -9.02 3.19
CA ILE A 21 -11.46 -8.66 1.98
C ILE A 21 -12.01 -7.31 1.50
N VAL A 22 -11.11 -6.37 1.24
CA VAL A 22 -11.44 -5.05 0.72
C VAL A 22 -10.77 -4.87 -0.62
N ALA A 23 -11.47 -4.31 -1.59
CA ALA A 23 -10.90 -3.93 -2.88
C ALA A 23 -11.05 -2.42 -3.07
N GLU A 24 -10.00 -1.76 -3.53
CA GLU A 24 -9.98 -0.33 -3.82
C GLU A 24 -9.99 -0.10 -5.33
N VAL A 25 -10.93 0.72 -5.80
CA VAL A 25 -11.04 1.12 -7.20
C VAL A 25 -11.01 2.64 -7.26
N LEU A 26 -9.85 3.21 -7.56
CA LEU A 26 -9.63 4.66 -7.48
C LEU A 26 -9.97 5.16 -6.06
N ASP A 27 -11.07 5.93 -5.95
CA ASP A 27 -11.54 6.51 -4.69
C ASP A 27 -12.70 5.71 -4.06
N ASP A 28 -13.14 4.62 -4.71
CA ASP A 28 -14.23 3.77 -4.22
C ASP A 28 -13.71 2.54 -3.48
N VAL A 29 -14.43 2.12 -2.44
CA VAL A 29 -14.09 0.98 -1.58
C VAL A 29 -15.18 -0.09 -1.65
N TYR A 30 -14.77 -1.33 -1.90
CA TYR A 30 -15.64 -2.51 -1.93
C TYR A 30 -15.26 -3.44 -0.79
N VAL A 31 -16.20 -3.74 0.11
CA VAL A 31 -15.99 -4.56 1.30
C VAL A 31 -16.75 -5.87 1.16
N HIS A 32 -16.08 -7.01 1.27
CA HIS A 32 -16.68 -8.33 1.03
C HIS A 32 -17.80 -8.67 2.03
N HIS A 33 -17.61 -8.32 3.29
CA HIS A 33 -18.59 -8.44 4.35
C HIS A 33 -18.79 -7.11 5.07
N HIS A 34 -19.98 -6.87 5.61
CA HIS A 34 -20.21 -5.68 6.43
C HIS A 34 -19.34 -5.74 7.70
N ASP A 35 -18.54 -4.70 7.92
CA ASP A 35 -17.65 -4.58 9.07
C ASP A 35 -17.58 -3.11 9.49
N GLU A 36 -18.24 -2.76 10.60
CA GLU A 36 -18.30 -1.37 11.08
C GLU A 36 -16.92 -0.78 11.38
N LYS A 37 -15.99 -1.58 11.90
CA LYS A 37 -14.64 -1.11 12.23
C LYS A 37 -13.84 -0.76 10.98
N LEU A 38 -13.92 -1.58 9.95
CA LEU A 38 -13.29 -1.29 8.67
C LEU A 38 -13.95 -0.09 7.99
N MET A 39 -15.27 0.02 8.06
CA MET A 39 -15.99 1.17 7.50
C MET A 39 -15.57 2.48 8.15
N ASP A 40 -15.31 2.52 9.44
CA ASP A 40 -14.81 3.71 10.12
C ASP A 40 -13.40 4.12 9.66
N ILE A 41 -12.54 3.16 9.34
CA ILE A 41 -11.19 3.40 8.80
C ILE A 41 -11.26 4.01 7.41
N PHE A 42 -12.11 3.46 6.53
CA PHE A 42 -12.22 3.89 5.14
C PHE A 42 -13.11 5.12 4.91
N ARG A 43 -13.74 5.69 5.95
CA ARG A 43 -14.50 6.96 5.84
C ARG A 43 -13.66 8.19 5.56
N PHE A 44 -12.35 8.11 5.67
CA PHE A 44 -11.45 9.22 5.36
C PHE A 44 -11.51 9.54 3.87
N GLY A 45 -11.89 10.76 3.50
CA GLY A 45 -12.03 11.20 2.11
C GLY A 45 -13.42 11.00 1.51
N ASP A 46 -14.40 10.53 2.29
CA ASP A 46 -15.80 10.32 1.86
C ASP A 46 -15.95 9.38 0.63
N PRO A 47 -15.30 8.20 0.62
CA PRO A 47 -15.39 7.28 -0.51
C PRO A 47 -16.78 6.65 -0.59
N THR A 48 -17.17 6.22 -1.78
CA THR A 48 -18.33 5.34 -1.93
C THR A 48 -17.98 3.95 -1.42
N ILE A 49 -18.64 3.49 -0.35
CA ILE A 49 -18.42 2.14 0.20
C ILE A 49 -19.54 1.21 -0.26
N THR A 50 -19.17 0.17 -0.99
CA THR A 50 -20.09 -0.90 -1.43
C THR A 50 -19.77 -2.19 -0.67
N THR A 51 -20.78 -2.79 -0.04
CA THR A 51 -20.65 -4.05 0.71
C THR A 51 -21.31 -5.20 -0.02
N GLY A 52 -20.61 -6.30 -0.19
CA GLY A 52 -21.11 -7.52 -0.77
C GLY A 52 -20.02 -8.39 -1.39
N ASP A 53 -20.37 -9.60 -1.80
CA ASP A 53 -19.42 -10.51 -2.45
C ASP A 53 -18.72 -9.82 -3.64
N LEU A 54 -17.41 -9.61 -3.50
CA LEU A 54 -16.61 -8.88 -4.49
C LEU A 54 -16.73 -9.46 -5.90
N ARG A 55 -16.94 -10.76 -6.02
CA ARG A 55 -17.14 -11.44 -7.32
C ARG A 55 -18.38 -10.94 -8.06
N ASN A 56 -19.38 -10.45 -7.34
CA ASN A 56 -20.65 -9.98 -7.90
C ASN A 56 -20.69 -8.45 -8.05
N TYR A 57 -20.12 -7.71 -7.12
CA TYR A 57 -20.21 -6.26 -7.05
C TYR A 57 -19.09 -5.53 -7.76
N LEU A 58 -17.87 -6.08 -7.75
CA LEU A 58 -16.74 -5.45 -8.43
C LEU A 58 -16.90 -5.59 -9.95
N LYS A 59 -16.87 -4.47 -10.68
CA LYS A 59 -17.05 -4.41 -12.14
C LYS A 59 -15.83 -3.86 -12.87
N THR A 60 -14.88 -3.31 -12.12
CA THR A 60 -13.67 -2.67 -12.64
C THR A 60 -12.47 -3.29 -11.93
N ASP A 61 -11.36 -3.42 -12.62
CA ASP A 61 -10.09 -3.89 -12.07
C ASP A 61 -9.67 -3.01 -10.88
N PRO A 62 -9.51 -3.55 -9.67
CA PRO A 62 -9.07 -2.78 -8.52
C PRO A 62 -7.59 -2.43 -8.61
N THR A 63 -7.22 -1.34 -7.95
CA THR A 63 -5.83 -0.93 -7.75
C THR A 63 -5.12 -1.79 -6.72
N SER A 64 -5.84 -2.13 -5.64
CA SER A 64 -5.35 -2.99 -4.56
C SER A 64 -6.46 -3.90 -4.01
N ILE A 65 -6.04 -4.96 -3.33
CA ILE A 65 -6.90 -5.82 -2.51
C ILE A 65 -6.24 -5.92 -1.14
N LEU A 66 -7.03 -5.73 -0.09
CA LEU A 66 -6.58 -5.85 1.29
C LEU A 66 -7.27 -7.07 1.93
N ILE A 67 -6.50 -8.00 2.47
CA ILE A 67 -7.01 -9.13 3.24
C ILE A 67 -6.72 -8.88 4.70
N HIS A 68 -7.76 -8.67 5.49
CA HIS A 68 -7.69 -8.56 6.94
C HIS A 68 -7.92 -9.94 7.57
N ALA A 69 -6.96 -10.42 8.35
CA ALA A 69 -7.01 -11.74 8.94
C ALA A 69 -6.49 -11.72 10.39
N PRO A 70 -6.80 -12.76 11.21
CA PRO A 70 -6.15 -12.96 12.49
C PRO A 70 -4.63 -13.03 12.34
N TYR A 71 -3.89 -12.45 13.29
CA TYR A 71 -2.42 -12.38 13.25
C TYR A 71 -1.76 -13.74 12.96
N GLU A 72 -2.25 -14.79 13.59
CA GLU A 72 -1.75 -16.16 13.46
C GLU A 72 -1.99 -16.77 12.06
N ARG A 73 -2.87 -16.19 11.26
CA ARG A 73 -3.20 -16.64 9.90
C ARG A 73 -2.48 -15.87 8.81
N VAL A 74 -1.98 -14.69 9.09
CA VAL A 74 -1.35 -13.79 8.10
C VAL A 74 -0.23 -14.49 7.32
N GLN A 75 0.65 -15.22 8.02
CA GLN A 75 1.77 -15.91 7.35
C GLN A 75 1.28 -17.04 6.43
N GLU A 76 0.34 -17.85 6.89
CA GLU A 76 -0.22 -18.96 6.12
C GLU A 76 -0.92 -18.48 4.84
N ILE A 77 -1.73 -17.41 4.96
CA ILE A 77 -2.42 -16.79 3.81
C ILE A 77 -1.40 -16.19 2.83
N HIS A 78 -0.41 -15.47 3.35
CA HIS A 78 0.66 -14.89 2.53
C HIS A 78 1.41 -15.97 1.73
N ASP A 79 1.79 -17.06 2.36
CA ASP A 79 2.52 -18.17 1.71
C ASP A 79 1.66 -18.85 0.64
N HIS A 80 0.37 -19.02 0.91
CA HIS A 80 -0.59 -19.55 -0.07
C HIS A 80 -0.66 -18.63 -1.31
N LEU A 81 -0.90 -17.33 -1.11
CA LEU A 81 -0.97 -16.35 -2.20
C LEU A 81 0.33 -16.31 -3.01
N SER A 82 1.48 -16.38 -2.33
CA SER A 82 2.79 -16.46 -2.97
C SER A 82 2.95 -17.69 -3.84
N SER A 83 2.39 -18.83 -3.42
CA SER A 83 2.50 -20.08 -4.17
C SER A 83 1.60 -20.15 -5.41
N VAL A 84 0.44 -19.47 -5.37
CA VAL A 84 -0.60 -19.59 -6.41
C VAL A 84 -0.57 -18.43 -7.40
N HIS A 85 -0.21 -17.22 -6.95
CA HIS A 85 -0.39 -15.98 -7.71
C HIS A 85 0.89 -15.14 -7.90
N ALA A 86 2.09 -15.64 -7.54
CA ALA A 86 3.35 -14.90 -7.57
C ALA A 86 3.69 -14.22 -8.91
N GLU A 87 3.21 -14.77 -10.03
CA GLU A 87 3.49 -14.20 -11.36
C GLU A 87 2.63 -12.96 -11.69
N VAL A 88 1.50 -12.78 -11.00
CA VAL A 88 0.51 -11.77 -11.34
C VAL A 88 0.30 -10.71 -10.28
N ILE A 89 0.65 -11.02 -9.02
CA ILE A 89 0.51 -10.11 -7.88
C ILE A 89 1.73 -10.13 -6.98
N ASP A 90 2.02 -8.97 -6.41
CA ASP A 90 2.93 -8.81 -5.28
C ASP A 90 2.11 -8.57 -4.02
N HIS A 91 2.62 -9.00 -2.86
CA HIS A 91 1.96 -8.81 -1.59
C HIS A 91 2.89 -8.20 -0.55
N ARG A 92 2.30 -7.35 0.29
CA ARG A 92 2.96 -6.71 1.42
C ARG A 92 2.15 -6.97 2.68
N ARG A 93 2.83 -7.03 3.81
CA ARG A 93 2.17 -7.20 5.10
C ARG A 93 2.24 -5.90 5.88
N TRP A 94 1.10 -5.48 6.38
CA TRP A 94 1.05 -4.39 7.34
C TRP A 94 1.18 -4.98 8.74
N GLY A 95 2.01 -4.35 9.57
CA GLY A 95 2.21 -4.74 10.95
C GLY A 95 1.01 -4.44 11.86
N ALA A 96 1.24 -4.63 13.15
CA ALA A 96 0.24 -4.25 14.16
C ALA A 96 -0.15 -2.77 14.04
N PRO A 97 -1.40 -2.41 14.33
CA PRO A 97 -2.48 -3.26 14.81
C PRO A 97 -3.33 -3.92 13.70
N TRP A 98 -3.02 -3.70 12.43
CA TRP A 98 -3.95 -3.96 11.31
C TRP A 98 -3.92 -5.39 10.78
N HIS A 99 -2.76 -6.06 10.83
CA HIS A 99 -2.59 -7.45 10.34
C HIS A 99 -3.24 -7.68 8.96
N VAL A 100 -2.87 -6.83 8.00
CA VAL A 100 -3.41 -6.83 6.64
C VAL A 100 -2.36 -7.37 5.67
N ILE A 101 -2.80 -8.15 4.70
CA ILE A 101 -2.03 -8.48 3.50
C ILE A 101 -2.56 -7.58 2.37
N GLU A 102 -1.73 -6.65 1.92
CA GLU A 102 -2.01 -5.83 0.75
C GLU A 102 -1.54 -6.55 -0.50
N ILE A 103 -2.40 -6.65 -1.48
CA ILE A 103 -2.15 -7.27 -2.78
C ILE A 103 -2.17 -6.17 -3.82
N VAL A 104 -1.09 -6.08 -4.60
CA VAL A 104 -0.97 -5.16 -5.74
C VAL A 104 -0.58 -5.93 -7.00
N LYS A 105 -0.76 -5.33 -8.16
CA LYS A 105 -0.31 -5.91 -9.41
C LYS A 105 1.22 -6.08 -9.39
N SER A 106 1.71 -7.25 -9.82
CA SER A 106 3.14 -7.54 -9.85
C SER A 106 3.94 -6.48 -10.61
N GLY A 107 5.10 -6.14 -10.07
CA GLY A 107 5.98 -5.09 -10.58
C GLY A 107 5.48 -3.67 -10.33
N MET A 108 4.49 -3.47 -9.46
CA MET A 108 4.02 -2.14 -9.06
C MET A 108 4.59 -1.77 -7.70
N SER A 109 5.22 -0.60 -7.63
CA SER A 109 5.74 -0.02 -6.39
C SER A 109 5.57 1.50 -6.39
N LYS A 110 5.79 2.13 -5.24
CA LYS A 110 5.78 3.60 -5.14
C LYS A 110 6.82 4.24 -6.09
N ALA A 111 7.96 3.58 -6.29
CA ALA A 111 8.98 4.03 -7.24
C ALA A 111 8.46 4.03 -8.68
N VAL A 112 7.77 2.96 -9.10
CA VAL A 112 7.16 2.87 -10.44
C VAL A 112 6.10 3.95 -10.63
N GLY A 113 5.28 4.22 -9.61
CA GLY A 113 4.31 5.31 -9.62
C GLY A 113 4.99 6.67 -9.78
N LEU A 114 6.00 6.93 -8.96
CA LEU A 114 6.78 8.18 -8.99
C LEU A 114 7.48 8.40 -10.33
N ASP A 115 8.10 7.36 -10.90
CA ASP A 115 8.72 7.41 -12.22
C ASP A 115 7.72 7.78 -13.33
N ARG A 116 6.53 7.21 -13.31
CA ARG A 116 5.47 7.52 -14.28
C ARG A 116 4.99 8.96 -14.16
N VAL A 117 4.72 9.41 -12.93
CA VAL A 117 4.26 10.78 -12.68
C VAL A 117 5.34 11.80 -13.08
N SER A 118 6.57 11.60 -12.65
CA SER A 118 7.69 12.51 -12.98
C SER A 118 7.92 12.61 -14.49
N LYS A 119 7.89 11.49 -15.21
CA LYS A 119 7.97 11.48 -16.67
C LYS A 119 6.82 12.21 -17.34
N SER A 120 5.59 12.02 -16.85
CA SER A 120 4.41 12.71 -17.40
C SER A 120 4.47 14.23 -17.22
N MET A 121 5.14 14.68 -16.16
CA MET A 121 5.35 16.11 -15.84
C MET A 121 6.65 16.69 -16.40
N GLY A 122 7.50 15.87 -17.03
CA GLY A 122 8.81 16.31 -17.52
C GLY A 122 9.80 16.65 -16.40
N ILE A 123 9.62 16.07 -15.20
CA ILE A 123 10.49 16.29 -14.04
C ILE A 123 11.60 15.24 -14.05
N ALA A 124 12.85 15.70 -14.06
CA ALA A 124 14.01 14.81 -13.97
C ALA A 124 14.16 14.26 -12.53
N ARG A 125 14.64 13.03 -12.42
CA ARG A 125 14.83 12.31 -11.15
C ARG A 125 15.57 13.15 -10.09
N GLU A 126 16.60 13.87 -10.52
CA GLU A 126 17.46 14.71 -9.67
C GLU A 126 16.69 15.86 -8.98
N ASN A 127 15.52 16.19 -9.50
CA ASN A 127 14.65 17.25 -8.97
C ASN A 127 13.52 16.72 -8.08
N ILE A 128 13.62 15.47 -7.64
CA ILE A 128 12.62 14.81 -6.81
C ILE A 128 13.18 14.64 -5.40
N ILE A 129 12.41 15.06 -4.41
CA ILE A 129 12.62 14.73 -3.01
C ILE A 129 11.50 13.76 -2.61
N ALA A 130 11.84 12.61 -2.07
CA ALA A 130 10.89 11.63 -1.55
C ALA A 130 11.10 11.41 -0.05
N PHE A 131 10.00 11.26 0.67
CA PHE A 131 9.99 10.96 2.10
C PHE A 131 9.34 9.61 2.33
N GLY A 132 9.86 8.83 3.28
CA GLY A 132 9.33 7.52 3.60
C GLY A 132 9.69 7.04 4.99
N ASP A 133 8.96 6.05 5.50
CA ASP A 133 9.19 5.48 6.82
C ASP A 133 9.06 3.95 6.87
N GLU A 134 8.44 3.31 5.87
CA GLU A 134 8.15 1.89 5.87
C GLU A 134 8.78 1.13 4.69
N ASP A 135 8.66 -0.19 4.71
CA ASP A 135 9.25 -1.12 3.74
C ASP A 135 8.82 -0.81 2.29
N ASN A 136 7.57 -0.40 2.09
CA ASN A 136 7.05 -0.05 0.77
C ASN A 136 7.59 1.27 0.20
N ASP A 137 8.42 1.99 0.95
CA ASP A 137 9.08 3.23 0.53
C ASP A 137 10.53 3.01 0.05
N LEU A 138 11.12 1.83 0.30
CA LEU A 138 12.53 1.57 0.02
C LEU A 138 12.91 1.91 -1.44
N GLU A 139 12.17 1.37 -2.40
CA GLU A 139 12.46 1.61 -3.82
C GLU A 139 12.22 3.08 -4.22
N MET A 140 11.25 3.74 -3.61
CA MET A 140 10.96 5.16 -3.86
C MET A 140 12.07 6.06 -3.33
N ILE A 141 12.57 5.77 -2.14
CA ILE A 141 13.70 6.50 -1.53
C ILE A 141 14.98 6.29 -2.34
N ASP A 142 15.27 5.08 -2.80
CA ASP A 142 16.40 4.80 -3.67
C ASP A 142 16.25 5.45 -5.06
N PHE A 143 15.03 5.52 -5.57
CA PHE A 143 14.72 6.12 -6.87
C PHE A 143 14.87 7.64 -6.86
N ALA A 144 14.46 8.36 -5.84
CA ALA A 144 14.45 9.83 -5.81
C ALA A 144 15.85 10.43 -5.96
N GLY A 145 15.95 11.68 -6.44
CA GLY A 145 17.20 12.45 -6.44
C GLY A 145 17.68 12.73 -5.02
N VAL A 146 16.74 12.94 -4.09
CA VAL A 146 16.99 13.00 -2.65
C VAL A 146 15.95 12.14 -1.95
N GLY A 147 16.37 11.00 -1.42
CA GLY A 147 15.56 10.14 -0.56
C GLY A 147 15.76 10.50 0.91
N VAL A 148 14.68 10.78 1.61
CA VAL A 148 14.69 11.21 3.02
C VAL A 148 13.93 10.19 3.87
N ALA A 149 14.60 9.62 4.86
CA ALA A 149 13.96 8.78 5.87
C ALA A 149 13.34 9.64 6.96
N MET A 150 12.12 9.32 7.37
CA MET A 150 11.54 9.91 8.57
C MET A 150 12.28 9.44 9.82
N GLY A 151 12.28 10.24 10.88
CA GLY A 151 12.94 9.88 12.15
C GLY A 151 12.40 8.59 12.78
N ASN A 152 11.13 8.29 12.55
CA ASN A 152 10.47 7.03 12.95
C ASN A 152 10.61 5.90 11.92
N ALA A 153 11.35 6.08 10.82
CA ALA A 153 11.49 5.08 9.77
C ALA A 153 12.19 3.80 10.25
N ILE A 154 11.92 2.70 9.55
CA ILE A 154 12.62 1.43 9.76
C ILE A 154 14.12 1.56 9.43
N GLU A 155 14.96 0.78 10.13
CA GLU A 155 16.42 0.85 9.96
C GLU A 155 16.91 0.57 8.52
N PRO A 156 16.35 -0.37 7.75
CA PRO A 156 16.74 -0.55 6.35
C PRO A 156 16.56 0.72 5.52
N LEU A 157 15.48 1.47 5.74
CA LEU A 157 15.20 2.70 5.00
C LEU A 157 16.15 3.83 5.40
N LYS A 158 16.44 3.99 6.70
CA LYS A 158 17.44 4.94 7.17
C LYS A 158 18.85 4.67 6.60
N THR A 159 19.16 3.39 6.35
CA THR A 159 20.46 2.98 5.79
C THR A 159 20.63 3.41 4.33
N ILE A 160 19.58 3.40 3.53
CA ILE A 160 19.67 3.75 2.09
C ILE A 160 19.35 5.22 1.81
N ALA A 161 18.69 5.92 2.73
CA ALA A 161 18.32 7.33 2.57
C ALA A 161 19.55 8.25 2.48
N ASN A 162 19.42 9.34 1.72
CA ASN A 162 20.44 10.39 1.66
C ASN A 162 20.45 11.22 2.94
N GLU A 163 19.30 11.38 3.58
CA GLU A 163 19.10 12.21 4.77
C GLU A 163 18.06 11.57 5.70
N ILE A 164 18.12 11.91 6.98
CA ILE A 164 17.12 11.55 7.98
C ILE A 164 16.58 12.85 8.56
N THR A 165 15.24 12.99 8.54
CA THR A 165 14.56 14.13 9.15
C THR A 165 13.96 13.77 10.52
N LEU A 166 13.17 14.68 11.10
CA LEU A 166 12.42 14.44 12.34
C LEU A 166 11.31 13.40 12.13
N THR A 167 10.65 13.02 13.22
CA THR A 167 9.55 12.05 13.14
C THR A 167 8.30 12.67 12.51
N ASN A 168 7.34 11.83 12.15
CA ASN A 168 6.02 12.27 11.67
C ASN A 168 5.23 13.05 12.73
N ASN A 169 5.55 12.86 14.03
CA ASN A 169 4.94 13.60 15.13
C ASN A 169 5.61 14.96 15.40
N ASP A 170 6.77 15.20 14.80
CA ASP A 170 7.59 16.40 14.97
C ASP A 170 7.66 17.22 13.67
N ASP A 171 6.68 17.06 12.78
CA ASP A 171 6.57 17.77 11.50
C ASP A 171 7.81 17.63 10.59
N GLY A 172 8.49 16.47 10.61
CA GLY A 172 9.78 16.25 9.97
C GLY A 172 9.85 16.62 8.49
N ILE A 173 8.79 16.42 7.73
CA ILE A 173 8.72 16.82 6.31
C ILE A 173 8.75 18.34 6.19
N ALA A 174 7.93 19.04 6.98
CA ALA A 174 7.83 20.50 6.93
C ALA A 174 9.15 21.15 7.34
N GLU A 175 9.75 20.71 8.43
CA GLU A 175 11.03 21.24 8.94
C GLU A 175 12.14 21.13 7.89
N LEU A 176 12.31 19.97 7.27
CA LEU A 176 13.33 19.79 6.23
C LEU A 176 13.06 20.64 4.99
N LEU A 177 11.79 20.76 4.56
CA LEU A 177 11.45 21.59 3.40
C LEU A 177 11.65 23.09 3.69
N ILE A 178 11.31 23.59 4.88
CA ILE A 178 11.54 24.98 5.30
C ILE A 178 13.04 25.29 5.26
N GLU A 179 13.86 24.44 5.83
CA GLU A 179 15.32 24.61 5.83
C GLU A 179 15.89 24.62 4.41
N ARG A 180 15.52 23.64 3.59
CA ARG A 180 16.07 23.45 2.25
C ARG A 180 15.61 24.52 1.24
N LEU A 181 14.35 24.90 1.31
CA LEU A 181 13.74 25.88 0.39
C LEU A 181 13.83 27.31 0.90
N LYS A 182 14.31 27.52 2.13
CA LYS A 182 14.42 28.84 2.80
C LYS A 182 13.09 29.57 2.87
N LEU A 183 12.05 28.84 3.24
CA LEU A 183 10.67 29.34 3.36
C LEU A 183 10.50 30.12 4.67
#